data_bd46080ece64ce1e489d2705dceaf462
#
_entry.id   bd46080ece64ce1e489d2705dceaf462
#
_cell.length_a   1.000
_cell.length_b   1.000
_cell.length_c   1.000
_cell.angle_alpha   90.00
_cell.angle_beta   90.00
_cell.angle_gamma   90.00
#
_symmetry.space_group_name_H-M   'P 1'
#
loop_
_entity.id
_entity.type
_entity.pdbx_description
1 polymer ?
#
loop_
_entity_poly.entity_id
_entity_poly.type
_entity_poly.pdbx_seq_one_letter_code
_entity_poly.pdbx_strand_id
1 'polypeptide(L)'
;MIAAPYWDYSFPAVLKQYIEHINVVGITFEYTPEGVPKGLCRAHRIWYVSTAGGDWAPDQYGFGYIKALAQDYYGISDVRLIEATGLDIIGADAEAILQNKIKIINEEAL
;
A
#
# COMPACT_ATOMS: atom_id res chain seq x y z
N MET A 1 -8.11 2.38 -1.98
CA MET A 1 -6.90 3.17 -1.63
C MET A 1 -6.48 2.84 -0.21
N ILE A 2 -5.20 2.65 0.03
CA ILE A 2 -4.59 2.48 1.35
C ILE A 2 -3.66 3.65 1.56
N ALA A 3 -3.84 4.41 2.63
CA ALA A 3 -2.97 5.54 2.98
C ALA A 3 -2.39 5.30 4.37
N ALA A 4 -1.08 5.21 4.46
CA ALA A 4 -0.39 4.93 5.71
C ALA A 4 1.01 5.57 5.73
N PRO A 5 1.44 6.12 6.88
CA PRO A 5 2.80 6.62 6.99
C PRO A 5 3.81 5.47 6.96
N TYR A 6 5.03 5.81 6.56
CA TYR A 6 6.16 4.89 6.60
C TYR A 6 6.76 4.90 8.01
N TRP A 7 6.56 3.81 8.75
CA TRP A 7 7.08 3.62 10.10
C TRP A 7 7.90 2.33 10.18
N ASP A 8 9.14 2.46 10.63
CA ASP A 8 9.99 1.30 10.94
C ASP A 8 10.06 0.29 9.79
N TYR A 9 10.38 0.78 8.59
CA TYR A 9 10.44 0.00 7.35
C TYR A 9 9.09 -0.47 6.81
N SER A 10 7.99 -0.17 7.45
CA SER A 10 6.68 -0.71 7.09
C SER A 10 5.57 0.34 7.25
N PHE A 11 4.47 -0.06 7.82
CA PHE A 11 3.30 0.76 8.10
C PHE A 11 2.87 0.56 9.56
N PRO A 12 2.02 1.43 10.11
CA PRO A 12 1.54 1.28 11.49
C PRO A 12 0.83 -0.05 11.74
N ALA A 13 0.97 -0.57 12.95
CA ALA A 13 0.38 -1.84 13.36
C ALA A 13 -1.13 -1.94 13.14
N VAL A 14 -1.84 -0.82 13.21
CA VAL A 14 -3.30 -0.78 12.97
C VAL A 14 -3.66 -1.24 11.56
N LEU A 15 -2.82 -0.96 10.56
CA LEU A 15 -3.07 -1.46 9.20
C LEU A 15 -2.88 -2.98 9.12
N LYS A 16 -1.86 -3.51 9.79
CA LYS A 16 -1.66 -4.96 9.85
C LYS A 16 -2.85 -5.66 10.53
N GLN A 17 -3.36 -5.07 11.60
CA GLN A 17 -4.55 -5.56 12.28
C GLN A 17 -5.77 -5.58 11.36
N TYR A 18 -6.00 -4.49 10.61
CA TYR A 18 -7.06 -4.44 9.61
C TYR A 18 -6.91 -5.55 8.57
N ILE A 19 -5.70 -5.74 8.05
CA ILE A 19 -5.40 -6.79 7.06
C ILE A 19 -5.73 -8.17 7.63
N GLU A 20 -5.32 -8.45 8.86
CA GLU A 20 -5.63 -9.73 9.51
C GLU A 20 -7.12 -9.97 9.67
N HIS A 21 -7.91 -8.92 9.89
CA HIS A 21 -9.36 -9.04 9.98
C HIS A 21 -10.05 -9.28 8.64
N ILE A 22 -9.51 -8.79 7.53
CA ILE A 22 -10.11 -8.98 6.20
C ILE A 22 -9.59 -10.22 5.48
N ASN A 23 -8.47 -10.80 5.90
CA ASN A 23 -7.91 -12.01 5.31
C ASN A 23 -8.68 -13.24 5.81
N VAL A 24 -9.87 -13.44 5.27
CA VAL A 24 -10.79 -14.51 5.68
C VAL A 24 -11.13 -15.35 4.49
N VAL A 25 -10.91 -16.66 4.62
CA VAL A 25 -11.26 -17.66 3.60
C VAL A 25 -12.76 -17.58 3.30
N GLY A 26 -13.09 -17.50 2.02
CA GLY A 26 -14.48 -17.35 1.55
C GLY A 26 -14.94 -15.90 1.45
N ILE A 27 -14.14 -14.91 1.90
CA ILE A 27 -14.46 -13.47 1.81
C ILE A 27 -13.51 -12.75 0.87
N THR A 28 -12.22 -12.71 1.18
CA THR A 28 -11.22 -12.04 0.35
C THR A 28 -10.45 -12.99 -0.55
N PHE A 29 -10.36 -14.24 -0.17
CA PHE A 29 -9.72 -15.29 -0.95
C PHE A 29 -10.29 -16.66 -0.58
N GLU A 30 -9.95 -17.66 -1.37
CA GLU A 30 -10.22 -19.08 -1.08
C GLU A 30 -9.05 -19.91 -1.58
N TYR A 31 -9.07 -21.21 -1.27
CA TYR A 31 -8.08 -22.13 -1.82
C TYR A 31 -8.72 -23.02 -2.86
N THR A 32 -7.98 -23.28 -3.95
CA THR A 32 -8.36 -24.30 -4.93
C THR A 32 -8.22 -25.70 -4.31
N PRO A 33 -8.79 -26.75 -4.95
CA PRO A 33 -8.57 -28.13 -4.50
C PRO A 33 -7.09 -28.50 -4.38
N GLU A 34 -6.21 -27.86 -5.16
CA GLU A 34 -4.76 -28.05 -5.13
C GLU A 34 -4.05 -27.24 -4.03
N GLY A 35 -4.81 -26.47 -3.24
CA GLY A 35 -4.26 -25.67 -2.15
C GLY A 35 -3.65 -24.33 -2.59
N VAL A 36 -3.99 -23.84 -3.77
CA VAL A 36 -3.50 -22.57 -4.30
C VAL A 36 -4.47 -21.44 -3.94
N PRO A 37 -4.00 -20.31 -3.42
CA PRO A 37 -4.86 -19.15 -3.16
C PRO A 37 -5.52 -18.63 -4.44
N LYS A 38 -6.80 -18.28 -4.34
CA LYS A 38 -7.60 -17.67 -5.40
C LYS A 38 -8.32 -16.46 -4.84
N GLY A 39 -8.11 -15.29 -5.46
CA GLY A 39 -8.69 -14.03 -5.00
C GLY A 39 -10.18 -13.92 -5.24
N LEU A 40 -10.88 -13.32 -4.28
CA LEU A 40 -12.32 -13.04 -4.34
C LEU A 40 -12.63 -11.55 -4.32
N CYS A 41 -11.61 -10.69 -4.23
CA CYS A 41 -11.82 -9.25 -4.22
C CYS A 41 -12.25 -8.74 -5.60
N ARG A 42 -13.16 -7.77 -5.58
CA ARG A 42 -13.72 -7.18 -6.81
C ARG A 42 -12.99 -5.91 -7.27
N ALA A 43 -12.09 -5.38 -6.44
CA ALA A 43 -11.29 -4.22 -6.81
C ALA A 43 -10.35 -4.56 -7.97
N HIS A 44 -10.18 -3.62 -8.88
CA HIS A 44 -9.30 -3.80 -10.03
C HIS A 44 -7.90 -3.26 -9.77
N ARG A 45 -7.76 -2.37 -8.79
CA ARG A 45 -6.51 -1.69 -8.49
C ARG A 45 -6.42 -1.33 -7.01
N ILE A 46 -5.20 -1.34 -6.49
CA ILE A 46 -4.87 -0.75 -5.19
C ILE A 46 -3.91 0.42 -5.42
N TRP A 47 -4.25 1.57 -4.87
CA TRP A 47 -3.32 2.66 -4.66
C TRP A 47 -2.82 2.60 -3.22
N TYR A 48 -1.50 2.54 -3.05
CA TYR A 48 -0.85 2.64 -1.75
C TYR A 48 -0.17 4.00 -1.66
N VAL A 49 -0.62 4.80 -0.72
CA VAL A 49 -0.14 6.18 -0.54
C VAL A 49 0.62 6.25 0.79
N SER A 50 1.86 6.74 0.74
CA SER A 50 2.72 6.78 1.92
C SER A 50 3.49 8.07 2.01
N THR A 51 3.93 8.39 3.23
CA THR A 51 4.83 9.50 3.53
C THR A 51 5.99 9.01 4.37
N ALA A 52 7.18 9.58 4.17
CA ALA A 52 8.36 9.27 4.96
C ALA A 52 9.18 10.54 5.23
N GLY A 53 9.70 10.65 6.45
CA GLY A 53 10.56 11.77 6.84
C GLY A 53 11.91 11.74 6.15
N GLY A 54 12.54 10.56 6.04
CA GLY A 54 13.79 10.38 5.32
C GLY A 54 13.60 10.11 3.84
N ASP A 55 14.70 10.10 3.09
CA ASP A 55 14.73 9.74 1.68
C ASP A 55 15.11 8.27 1.45
N TRP A 56 15.59 7.60 2.48
CA TRP A 56 15.82 6.16 2.49
C TRP A 56 14.56 5.45 3.01
N ALA A 57 13.72 4.98 2.10
CA ALA A 57 12.47 4.33 2.43
C ALA A 57 12.25 3.09 1.56
N PRO A 58 13.04 2.01 1.77
CA PRO A 58 12.84 0.77 1.03
C PRO A 58 11.42 0.23 1.22
N ASP A 59 10.83 -0.28 0.15
CA ASP A 59 9.40 -0.58 0.11
C ASP A 59 9.03 -2.05 0.34
N GLN A 60 10.01 -2.93 0.54
CA GLN A 60 9.78 -4.39 0.60
C GLN A 60 8.81 -4.80 1.72
N TYR A 61 8.85 -4.11 2.86
CA TYR A 61 8.12 -4.51 4.07
C TYR A 61 6.82 -3.73 4.28
N GLY A 62 6.57 -2.71 3.47
CA GLY A 62 5.33 -1.94 3.48
C GLY A 62 4.55 -2.16 2.20
N PHE A 63 4.82 -1.36 1.19
CA PHE A 63 4.18 -1.50 -0.12
C PHE A 63 4.36 -2.90 -0.72
N GLY A 64 5.57 -3.45 -0.66
CA GLY A 64 5.86 -4.78 -1.19
C GLY A 64 5.05 -5.88 -0.53
N TYR A 65 4.81 -5.77 0.78
CA TYR A 65 3.94 -6.67 1.51
C TYR A 65 2.48 -6.59 1.02
N ILE A 66 1.94 -5.38 0.88
CA ILE A 66 0.58 -5.16 0.37
C ILE A 66 0.45 -5.68 -1.08
N LYS A 67 1.46 -5.43 -1.90
CA LYS A 67 1.49 -5.90 -3.28
C LYS A 67 1.46 -7.43 -3.36
N ALA A 68 2.25 -8.10 -2.52
CA ALA A 68 2.26 -9.56 -2.44
C ALA A 68 0.88 -10.11 -2.05
N LEU A 69 0.26 -9.58 -1.01
CA LEU A 69 -1.10 -9.97 -0.62
C LEU A 69 -2.12 -9.74 -1.74
N ALA A 70 -2.07 -8.57 -2.38
CA ALA A 70 -2.99 -8.23 -3.45
C ALA A 70 -2.89 -9.22 -4.61
N GLN A 71 -1.68 -9.51 -5.05
CA GLN A 71 -1.45 -10.38 -6.20
C GLN A 71 -1.65 -11.86 -5.88
N ASP A 72 -1.19 -12.32 -4.71
CA ASP A 72 -1.22 -13.75 -4.37
C ASP A 72 -2.55 -14.17 -3.74
N TYR A 73 -3.19 -13.31 -2.96
CA TYR A 73 -4.41 -13.66 -2.22
C TYR A 73 -5.67 -12.99 -2.77
N TYR A 74 -5.63 -11.67 -3.06
CA TYR A 74 -6.85 -10.92 -3.40
C TYR A 74 -7.22 -10.97 -4.88
N GLY A 75 -6.30 -11.41 -5.73
CA GLY A 75 -6.52 -11.43 -7.17
C GLY A 75 -6.45 -10.05 -7.83
N ILE A 76 -5.73 -9.11 -7.21
CA ILE A 76 -5.56 -7.74 -7.72
C ILE A 76 -4.12 -7.59 -8.22
N SER A 77 -3.96 -7.54 -9.54
CA SER A 77 -2.62 -7.46 -10.16
C SER A 77 -2.07 -6.04 -10.24
N ASP A 78 -2.95 -5.03 -10.34
CA ASP A 78 -2.55 -3.62 -10.50
C ASP A 78 -2.44 -2.95 -9.12
N VAL A 79 -1.21 -2.87 -8.60
CA VAL A 79 -0.92 -2.26 -7.30
C VAL A 79 0.12 -1.16 -7.51
N ARG A 80 -0.23 0.05 -7.16
CA ARG A 80 0.57 1.25 -7.44
C ARG A 80 0.94 1.99 -6.17
N LEU A 81 2.16 2.54 -6.17
CA LEU A 81 2.71 3.31 -5.06
C LEU A 81 2.72 4.80 -5.41
N ILE A 82 2.24 5.62 -4.48
CA ILE A 82 2.49 7.07 -4.46
C ILE A 82 3.10 7.36 -3.10
N GLU A 83 4.33 7.86 -3.09
CA GLU A 83 4.96 8.21 -1.81
C GLU A 83 5.63 9.59 -1.87
N ALA A 84 5.58 10.29 -0.75
CA ALA A 84 6.29 11.52 -0.49
C ALA A 84 7.39 11.24 0.52
N THR A 85 8.64 11.35 0.12
CA THR A 85 9.81 11.07 0.95
C THR A 85 10.64 12.33 1.20
N GLY A 86 11.54 12.28 2.18
CA GLY A 86 12.42 13.38 2.48
C GLY A 86 11.75 14.57 3.17
N LEU A 87 10.60 14.35 3.81
CA LEU A 87 9.79 15.44 4.39
C LEU A 87 10.45 16.09 5.60
N ASP A 88 11.29 15.38 6.33
CA ASP A 88 11.98 15.86 7.53
C ASP A 88 13.44 16.25 7.27
N ILE A 89 13.88 16.22 6.03
CA ILE A 89 15.26 16.62 5.68
C ILE A 89 15.41 18.12 5.81
N ILE A 90 16.47 18.57 6.48
CA ILE A 90 16.78 20.00 6.65
C ILE A 90 16.94 20.66 5.29
N GLY A 91 16.19 21.73 5.05
CA GLY A 91 16.20 22.46 3.79
C GLY A 91 15.22 21.93 2.74
N ALA A 92 14.54 20.82 3.01
CA ALA A 92 13.49 20.32 2.11
C ALA A 92 12.24 21.20 2.19
N ASP A 93 11.59 21.40 1.05
CA ASP A 93 10.27 22.03 0.98
C ASP A 93 9.20 20.93 1.05
N ALA A 94 8.84 20.57 2.29
CA ALA A 94 7.86 19.50 2.54
C ALA A 94 6.50 19.81 1.89
N GLU A 95 6.06 21.06 1.93
CA GLU A 95 4.79 21.47 1.32
C GLU A 95 4.79 21.21 -0.19
N ALA A 96 5.87 21.64 -0.88
CA ALA A 96 5.99 21.42 -2.32
C ALA A 96 6.01 19.92 -2.67
N ILE A 97 6.70 19.10 -1.89
CA ILE A 97 6.73 17.65 -2.08
C ILE A 97 5.33 17.07 -1.95
N LEU A 98 4.61 17.45 -0.90
CA LEU A 98 3.24 16.96 -0.65
C LEU A 98 2.27 17.41 -1.75
N GLN A 99 2.31 18.68 -2.14
CA GLN A 99 1.42 19.21 -3.17
C GLN A 99 1.61 18.52 -4.52
N ASN A 100 2.86 18.20 -4.87
CA ASN A 100 3.14 17.43 -6.08
C ASN A 100 2.46 16.04 -6.04
N LYS A 101 2.52 15.36 -4.91
CA LYS A 101 1.90 14.02 -4.76
C LYS A 101 0.37 14.11 -4.71
N ILE A 102 -0.17 15.14 -4.06
CA ILE A 102 -1.63 15.40 -4.05
C ILE A 102 -2.13 15.61 -5.47
N LYS A 103 -1.40 16.35 -6.30
CA LYS A 103 -1.74 16.54 -7.71
C LYS A 103 -1.81 15.19 -8.45
N ILE A 104 -0.83 14.33 -8.26
CA ILE A 104 -0.83 12.99 -8.86
C ILE A 104 -2.03 12.17 -8.41
N ILE A 105 -2.36 12.20 -7.12
CA ILE A 105 -3.53 11.51 -6.57
C ILE A 105 -4.81 12.01 -7.26
N ASN A 106 -4.98 13.31 -7.36
CA ASN A 106 -6.17 13.90 -7.96
C ASN A 106 -6.31 13.58 -9.45
N GLU A 107 -5.20 13.53 -10.17
CA GLU A 107 -5.20 13.27 -11.62
C GLU A 107 -5.34 11.77 -11.95
N GLU A 108 -4.77 10.88 -11.14
CA GLU A 108 -4.64 9.46 -11.50
C GLU A 108 -5.42 8.50 -10.61
N ALA A 109 -5.68 8.86 -9.34
CA ALA A 109 -6.21 7.93 -8.34
C ALA A 109 -7.63 8.24 -7.86
N LEU A 110 -8.17 9.39 -8.22
CA LEU A 110 -9.53 9.80 -7.86
C LEU A 110 -10.46 9.93 -9.05
#